data_2670e6318088f1a4811efaee784f4142
#
_entry.id   2670e6318088f1a4811efaee784f4142
#
_cell.length_a   1.000
_cell.length_b   1.000
_cell.length_c   1.000
_cell.angle_alpha   90.00
_cell.angle_beta   90.00
_cell.angle_gamma   90.00
#
_symmetry.space_group_name_H-M   'P 1'
#
loop_
_entity.id
_entity.type
_entity.pdbx_description
1 polymer ?
#
loop_
_entity_poly.entity_id
_entity_poly.type
_entity_poly.pdbx_seq_one_letter_code
_entity_poly.pdbx_strand_id
1 'polypeptide(L)'
;MILLEVRPMIPAMDSALSALDAFGKKMDVTANNIANVNTDGFKKSRADLQEADHGVTVNISRVNTPGAPIPAEDGTGKMKESSNVDVAEEIVNLKTTDTAFQANLKTIQAEGDMLGSLFDIFA
;
A
#
# COMPACT_ATOMS: atom_id res chain seq x y z
N MET A 1 36.71 5.95 -11.00
CA MET A 1 36.55 5.39 -9.65
C MET A 1 35.23 5.80 -9.00
N ILE A 2 34.81 7.07 -9.10
CA ILE A 2 33.56 7.60 -8.53
C ILE A 2 32.30 7.03 -9.19
N LEU A 3 32.33 6.80 -10.52
CA LEU A 3 31.21 6.22 -11.28
C LEU A 3 30.86 4.78 -10.89
N LEU A 4 31.78 4.05 -10.27
CA LEU A 4 31.53 2.67 -9.80
C LEU A 4 30.77 2.61 -8.48
N GLU A 5 30.90 3.63 -7.63
CA GLU A 5 30.22 3.68 -6.31
C GLU A 5 28.80 4.27 -6.39
N VAL A 6 28.52 5.12 -7.38
CA VAL A 6 27.19 5.68 -7.62
C VAL A 6 26.27 4.71 -8.37
N ARG A 7 26.81 3.77 -9.14
CA ARG A 7 26.03 2.79 -9.93
C ARG A 7 25.06 1.91 -9.12
N PRO A 8 25.40 1.42 -7.91
CA PRO A 8 24.45 0.67 -7.10
C PRO A 8 23.43 1.52 -6.34
N MET A 9 23.64 2.82 -6.22
CA MET A 9 22.72 3.73 -5.47
C MET A 9 21.47 4.07 -6.28
N ILE A 10 21.59 4.26 -7.60
CA ILE A 10 20.44 4.60 -8.47
C ILE A 10 19.40 3.47 -8.49
N PRO A 11 19.77 2.18 -8.70
CA PRO A 11 18.82 1.08 -8.62
C PRO A 11 18.17 0.92 -7.25
N ALA A 12 18.89 1.21 -6.15
CA ALA A 12 18.33 1.13 -4.81
C ALA A 12 17.30 2.22 -4.58
N MET A 13 17.56 3.45 -5.02
CA MET A 13 16.61 4.56 -4.98
C MET A 13 15.36 4.27 -5.83
N ASP A 14 15.54 3.75 -7.04
CA ASP A 14 14.42 3.37 -7.92
C ASP A 14 13.54 2.28 -7.28
N SER A 15 14.16 1.27 -6.65
CA SER A 15 13.45 0.24 -5.90
C SER A 15 12.67 0.83 -4.72
N ALA A 16 13.27 1.74 -3.96
CA ALA A 16 12.62 2.39 -2.84
C ALA A 16 11.44 3.29 -3.28
N LEU A 17 11.58 4.01 -4.40
CA LEU A 17 10.51 4.82 -4.98
C LEU A 17 9.35 3.94 -5.47
N SER A 18 9.65 2.83 -6.14
CA SER A 18 8.60 1.88 -6.57
C SER A 18 7.85 1.27 -5.37
N ALA A 19 8.56 0.98 -4.28
CA ALA A 19 7.96 0.49 -3.05
C ALA A 19 7.06 1.56 -2.40
N LEU A 20 7.46 2.83 -2.38
CA LEU A 20 6.61 3.92 -1.90
C LEU A 20 5.31 4.05 -2.71
N ASP A 21 5.38 3.99 -4.03
CA ASP A 21 4.19 3.99 -4.90
C ASP A 21 3.28 2.81 -4.60
N ALA A 22 3.84 1.61 -4.48
CA ALA A 22 3.09 0.39 -4.16
C ALA A 22 2.42 0.44 -2.78
N PHE A 23 3.11 0.92 -1.75
CA PHE A 23 2.54 1.11 -0.42
C PHE A 23 1.49 2.21 -0.40
N GLY A 24 1.68 3.31 -1.13
CA GLY A 24 0.69 4.35 -1.31
C GLY A 24 -0.62 3.78 -1.87
N LYS A 25 -0.56 3.03 -2.96
CA LYS A 25 -1.72 2.35 -3.57
C LYS A 25 -2.37 1.36 -2.61
N LYS A 26 -1.58 0.62 -1.83
CA LYS A 26 -2.12 -0.30 -0.82
C LYS A 26 -2.87 0.46 0.28
N MET A 27 -2.35 1.59 0.75
CA MET A 27 -3.05 2.45 1.71
C MET A 27 -4.35 3.00 1.15
N ASP A 28 -4.37 3.43 -0.11
CA ASP A 28 -5.59 3.92 -0.78
C ASP A 28 -6.67 2.84 -0.85
N VAL A 29 -6.30 1.60 -1.19
CA VAL A 29 -7.22 0.46 -1.21
C VAL A 29 -7.79 0.19 0.20
N THR A 30 -6.92 0.16 1.21
CA THR A 30 -7.33 -0.05 2.61
C THR A 30 -8.25 1.07 3.10
N ALA A 31 -7.93 2.32 2.79
CA ALA A 31 -8.76 3.47 3.15
C ALA A 31 -10.14 3.41 2.46
N ASN A 32 -10.17 3.00 1.19
CA ASN A 32 -11.43 2.80 0.46
C ASN A 32 -12.28 1.68 1.10
N ASN A 33 -11.66 0.57 1.48
CA ASN A 33 -12.35 -0.51 2.19
C ASN A 33 -12.96 -0.01 3.51
N ILE A 34 -12.18 0.69 4.33
CA ILE A 34 -12.65 1.25 5.61
C ILE A 34 -13.82 2.22 5.39
N ALA A 35 -13.70 3.12 4.40
CA ALA A 35 -14.76 4.09 4.10
C ALA A 35 -16.09 3.41 3.71
N ASN A 36 -16.04 2.20 3.17
CA ASN A 36 -17.20 1.46 2.69
C ASN A 36 -17.62 0.30 3.61
N VAL A 37 -17.15 0.27 4.87
CA VAL A 37 -17.50 -0.80 5.82
C VAL A 37 -19.01 -0.89 6.08
N ASN A 38 -19.71 0.23 6.03
CA ASN A 38 -21.16 0.31 6.23
C ASN A 38 -21.96 0.40 4.91
N THR A 39 -21.31 0.21 3.76
CA THR A 39 -21.97 0.23 2.46
C THR A 39 -22.50 -1.16 2.12
N ASP A 40 -23.82 -1.30 1.99
CA ASP A 40 -24.46 -2.57 1.71
C ASP A 40 -23.96 -3.18 0.39
N GLY A 41 -23.66 -4.46 0.43
CA GLY A 41 -23.17 -5.21 -0.73
C GLY A 41 -21.76 -4.83 -1.20
N PHE A 42 -21.06 -3.97 -0.48
CA PHE A 42 -19.70 -3.60 -0.83
C PHE A 42 -18.75 -4.80 -0.75
N LYS A 43 -17.91 -4.94 -1.75
CA LYS A 43 -16.86 -5.96 -1.83
C LYS A 43 -15.50 -5.30 -1.70
N LYS A 44 -14.76 -5.67 -0.65
CA LYS A 44 -13.42 -5.14 -0.41
C LYS A 44 -12.48 -5.47 -1.56
N SER A 45 -11.53 -4.60 -1.79
CA SER A 45 -10.40 -4.86 -2.65
C SER A 45 -9.18 -5.28 -1.82
N ARG A 46 -8.33 -6.11 -2.40
CA ARG A 46 -7.06 -6.53 -1.83
C ARG A 46 -5.94 -6.01 -2.72
N ALA A 47 -4.93 -5.43 -2.10
CA ALA A 47 -3.71 -4.99 -2.75
C ALA A 47 -2.55 -5.91 -2.33
N ASP A 48 -2.12 -6.77 -3.24
CA ASP A 48 -1.03 -7.71 -3.04
C ASP A 48 0.25 -7.15 -3.68
N LEU A 49 1.31 -7.05 -2.89
CA LEU A 49 2.61 -6.61 -3.37
C LEU A 49 3.28 -7.76 -4.14
N GLN A 50 3.85 -7.42 -5.28
CA GLN A 50 4.55 -8.36 -6.15
C GLN A 50 5.94 -7.83 -6.47
N GLU A 51 6.91 -8.73 -6.54
CA GLU A 51 8.26 -8.42 -7.01
C GLU A 51 8.22 -8.07 -8.49
N ALA A 52 8.98 -7.05 -8.87
CA ALA A 52 9.18 -6.61 -10.24
C ALA A 52 10.69 -6.49 -10.51
N ASP A 53 11.08 -6.46 -11.78
CA ASP A 53 12.49 -6.46 -12.22
C ASP A 53 13.36 -5.40 -11.52
N HIS A 54 12.78 -4.26 -11.14
CA HIS A 54 13.49 -3.13 -10.52
C HIS A 54 12.73 -2.59 -9.29
N GLY A 55 12.12 -3.45 -8.49
CA GLY A 55 11.43 -3.03 -7.28
C GLY A 55 10.14 -3.80 -7.00
N VAL A 56 9.08 -3.08 -6.64
CA VAL A 56 7.81 -3.64 -6.21
C VAL A 56 6.67 -3.06 -7.03
N THR A 57 5.73 -3.89 -7.41
CA THR A 57 4.44 -3.49 -8.00
C THR A 57 3.29 -3.97 -7.11
N VAL A 58 2.10 -3.45 -7.35
CA VAL A 58 0.90 -3.85 -6.61
C VAL A 58 -0.15 -4.38 -7.59
N ASN A 59 -0.69 -5.55 -7.25
CA ASN A 59 -1.85 -6.11 -7.94
C ASN A 59 -3.08 -5.91 -7.07
N ILE A 60 -4.11 -5.29 -7.64
CA ILE A 60 -5.38 -5.02 -6.95
C ILE A 60 -6.43 -5.99 -7.47
N SER A 61 -7.00 -6.78 -6.57
CA SER A 61 -8.05 -7.74 -6.87
C SER A 61 -9.28 -7.50 -5.98
N ARG A 62 -10.46 -7.87 -6.48
CA ARG A 62 -11.71 -7.79 -5.71
C ARG A 62 -11.94 -9.09 -4.96
N VAL A 63 -12.35 -8.99 -3.70
CA VAL A 63 -12.72 -10.13 -2.85
C VAL A 63 -14.23 -10.31 -2.90
N ASN A 64 -14.70 -11.34 -3.61
CA ASN A 64 -16.13 -11.56 -3.86
C ASN A 64 -16.83 -12.42 -2.78
N THR A 65 -16.22 -12.66 -1.63
CA THR A 65 -16.89 -13.35 -0.52
C THR A 65 -18.12 -12.55 -0.07
N PRO A 66 -19.25 -13.23 0.23
CA PRO A 66 -20.43 -12.54 0.71
C PRO A 66 -20.18 -11.87 2.07
N GLY A 67 -20.79 -10.70 2.28
CA GLY A 67 -20.91 -10.08 3.60
C GLY A 67 -21.96 -10.77 4.45
N ALA A 68 -22.09 -10.36 5.70
CA ALA A 68 -23.12 -10.91 6.58
C ALA A 68 -24.52 -10.51 6.08
N PRO A 69 -25.51 -11.43 6.14
CA PRO A 69 -26.89 -11.10 5.81
C PRO A 69 -27.49 -10.21 6.91
N ILE A 70 -28.09 -9.08 6.50
CA ILE A 70 -28.77 -8.14 7.37
C ILE A 70 -30.20 -7.91 6.89
N PRO A 71 -31.17 -7.63 7.78
CA PRO A 71 -32.53 -7.32 7.37
C PRO A 71 -32.58 -6.05 6.49
N ALA A 72 -33.36 -6.08 5.41
CA ALA A 72 -33.62 -4.90 4.61
C ALA A 72 -34.54 -3.92 5.39
N GLU A 73 -34.23 -2.64 5.33
CA GLU A 73 -34.98 -1.61 6.05
C GLU A 73 -36.35 -1.26 5.42
N ASP A 74 -36.65 -1.86 4.27
CA ASP A 74 -37.89 -1.64 3.50
C ASP A 74 -39.12 -2.36 4.05
N GLY A 75 -39.00 -3.07 5.17
CA GLY A 75 -40.10 -3.82 5.79
C GLY A 75 -40.58 -5.05 5.02
N THR A 76 -39.90 -5.44 3.94
CA THR A 76 -40.29 -6.59 3.11
C THR A 76 -39.92 -7.95 3.71
N GLY A 77 -39.15 -7.96 4.83
CA GLY A 77 -38.61 -9.18 5.44
C GLY A 77 -37.52 -9.84 4.60
N LYS A 78 -37.07 -9.21 3.53
CA LYS A 78 -35.94 -9.69 2.72
C LYS A 78 -34.62 -9.40 3.44
N MET A 79 -33.62 -10.26 3.16
CA MET A 79 -32.26 -10.07 3.64
C MET A 79 -31.45 -9.37 2.56
N LYS A 80 -30.65 -8.38 2.95
CA LYS A 80 -29.63 -7.75 2.12
C LYS A 80 -28.25 -8.16 2.63
N GLU A 81 -27.25 -7.97 1.81
CA GLU A 81 -25.85 -8.28 2.15
C GLU A 81 -25.15 -7.03 2.68
N SER A 82 -24.46 -7.16 3.80
CA SER A 82 -23.58 -6.08 4.30
C SER A 82 -22.25 -6.02 3.54
N SER A 83 -21.42 -5.04 3.86
CA SER A 83 -20.02 -5.03 3.41
C SER A 83 -19.28 -6.26 3.91
N ASN A 84 -18.35 -6.79 3.11
CA ASN A 84 -17.43 -7.86 3.54
C ASN A 84 -16.11 -7.33 4.11
N VAL A 85 -16.05 -6.05 4.47
CA VAL A 85 -14.87 -5.41 5.08
C VAL A 85 -14.79 -5.78 6.56
N ASP A 86 -13.62 -6.25 7.00
CA ASP A 86 -13.26 -6.37 8.41
C ASP A 86 -12.40 -5.17 8.81
N VAL A 87 -12.95 -4.28 9.62
CA VAL A 87 -12.28 -3.04 10.04
C VAL A 87 -10.99 -3.32 10.82
N ALA A 88 -10.99 -4.35 11.66
CA ALA A 88 -9.82 -4.70 12.46
C ALA A 88 -8.66 -5.16 11.55
N GLU A 89 -8.95 -6.01 10.57
CA GLU A 89 -7.98 -6.43 9.54
C GLU A 89 -7.44 -5.23 8.76
N GLU A 90 -8.32 -4.33 8.30
CA GLU A 90 -7.93 -3.17 7.51
C GLU A 90 -7.10 -2.16 8.32
N ILE A 91 -7.38 -1.95 9.61
CA ILE A 91 -6.58 -1.09 10.49
C ILE A 91 -5.17 -1.67 10.67
N VAL A 92 -5.05 -2.98 10.87
CA VAL A 92 -3.74 -3.65 10.98
C VAL A 92 -2.96 -3.51 9.68
N ASN A 93 -3.62 -3.73 8.54
CA ASN A 93 -3.02 -3.56 7.21
C ASN A 93 -2.55 -2.12 6.99
N LEU A 94 -3.35 -1.13 7.35
CA LEU A 94 -3.01 0.28 7.24
C LEU A 94 -1.77 0.62 8.08
N LYS A 95 -1.75 0.19 9.34
CA LYS A 95 -0.65 0.43 10.27
C LYS A 95 0.65 -0.21 9.79
N THR A 96 0.58 -1.45 9.34
CA THR A 96 1.74 -2.18 8.83
C THR A 96 2.30 -1.53 7.56
N THR A 97 1.40 -1.14 6.65
CA THR A 97 1.79 -0.48 5.39
C THR A 97 2.38 0.91 5.64
N ASP A 98 1.81 1.69 6.56
CA ASP A 98 2.35 2.99 6.96
C ASP A 98 3.77 2.85 7.54
N THR A 99 3.99 1.87 8.40
CA THR A 99 5.32 1.59 8.95
C THR A 99 6.33 1.24 7.85
N ALA A 100 5.95 0.42 6.88
CA ALA A 100 6.80 0.06 5.75
C ALA A 100 7.05 1.27 4.83
N PHE A 101 6.05 2.10 4.58
CA PHE A 101 6.18 3.35 3.83
C PHE A 101 7.19 4.30 4.47
N GLN A 102 7.07 4.51 5.77
CA GLN A 102 8.00 5.36 6.53
C GLN A 102 9.43 4.81 6.53
N ALA A 103 9.61 3.48 6.62
CA ALA A 103 10.92 2.85 6.54
C ALA A 103 11.60 3.10 5.18
N ASN A 104 10.85 2.94 4.08
CA ASN A 104 11.36 3.26 2.74
C ASN A 104 11.69 4.74 2.56
N LEU A 105 10.88 5.63 3.13
CA LEU A 105 11.15 7.08 3.08
C LEU A 105 12.47 7.41 3.77
N LYS A 106 12.76 6.79 4.92
CA LYS A 106 14.05 6.94 5.61
C LYS A 106 15.22 6.40 4.80
N THR A 107 15.03 5.31 4.07
CA THR A 107 16.05 4.78 3.15
C THR A 107 16.40 5.80 2.06
N ILE A 108 15.40 6.40 1.43
CA ILE A 108 15.61 7.44 0.41
C ILE A 108 16.33 8.66 0.99
N GLN A 109 15.96 9.08 2.19
CA GLN A 109 16.64 10.19 2.89
C GLN A 109 18.12 9.86 3.14
N ALA A 110 18.42 8.67 3.64
CA ALA A 110 19.81 8.24 3.88
C ALA A 110 20.63 8.17 2.58
N GLU A 111 20.04 7.69 1.49
CA GLU A 111 20.70 7.68 0.17
C GLU A 111 20.96 9.12 -0.35
N GLY A 112 19.99 10.02 -0.16
CA GLY A 112 20.14 11.44 -0.50
C GLY A 112 21.27 12.12 0.30
N ASP A 113 21.35 11.85 1.60
CA ASP A 113 22.41 12.38 2.48
C ASP A 113 23.80 11.84 2.08
N MET A 114 23.89 10.56 1.71
CA MET A 114 25.13 9.98 1.20
C MET A 114 25.57 10.62 -0.11
N LEU A 115 24.66 10.83 -1.05
CA LEU A 115 24.95 11.53 -2.30
C LEU A 115 25.41 12.96 -2.05
N GLY A 116 24.72 13.69 -1.18
CA GLY A 116 25.11 15.05 -0.78
C GLY A 116 26.53 15.09 -0.21
N SER A 117 26.86 14.15 0.69
CA SER A 117 28.20 14.05 1.27
C SER A 117 29.28 13.74 0.23
N LEU A 118 28.96 12.91 -0.78
CA LEU A 118 29.88 12.64 -1.89
C LEU A 118 30.13 13.90 -2.71
N PHE A 119 29.11 14.68 -3.03
CA PHE A 119 29.26 15.93 -3.77
C PHE A 119 30.08 16.96 -3.00
N ASP A 120 29.92 17.08 -1.69
CA ASP A 120 30.70 17.99 -0.84
C ASP A 120 32.19 17.64 -0.80
N ILE A 121 32.55 16.36 -0.91
CA ILE A 121 33.94 15.91 -0.98
C ILE A 121 34.59 16.32 -2.31
N PHE A 122 33.81 16.45 -3.38
CA PHE A 122 34.31 16.80 -4.72
C PHE A 122 34.14 18.28 -5.08
N ALA A 123 33.43 19.01 -4.27
CA ALA A 123 33.33 20.46 -4.40
C ALA A 123 34.49 21.19 -3.72
#